data_0e95e6ba13b6ecda3d79a5cce37643f4
#
_entry.id   0e95e6ba13b6ecda3d79a5cce37643f4
#
_cell.length_a   1.000
_cell.length_b   1.000
_cell.length_c   1.000
_cell.angle_alpha   90.00
_cell.angle_beta   90.00
_cell.angle_gamma   90.00
#
_symmetry.space_group_name_H-M   'P 1'
#
loop_
_entity.id
_entity.type
_entity.pdbx_description
1 polymer ?
#
loop_
_entity_poly.entity_id
_entity_poly.type
_entity_poly.pdbx_seq_one_letter_code
_entity_poly.pdbx_strand_id
1 'polypeptide(L)'
;MAELFGQRWSRSELERRVGHVSQLGGVRLLASDNGPSRGVRLIEFRTGTGFMFEVALDRGMDVGRAEYRGASLAWMPPTLMPGPWYFEQQTEFGWLRAALGGFNNTCGLIHIGNPETAEVGHYNFPARPRERYGVHDRAAMIPAELVSLVERWEGDDLVMEAVGRVTQAQAYGENLVMTRTYRAQLGRAAFVMEDVIENRAFVPVEHMLLYHFNIGFPLVDAGAELIAPNAARPKLLFGTADLDDPRSWSSFIAPEANFTQQTFAHEMAADAAGRVHVAIVNTRLGLGVAVSYDKRVMPSYIEWRMMAEGQYAVGIEPCTNGFGRDAVKTAGELIVLKPGERRVYRTEISILEGAAAIEHFRGKVAAALHDGSVSAELRD
;
A
#
# COMPACT_ATOMS: atom_id res chain seq x y z
N MET A 1 -0.49 26.12 8.08
CA MET A 1 -1.05 26.15 9.46
C MET A 1 -1.52 24.76 9.85
N ALA A 2 -1.14 24.29 11.03
CA ALA A 2 -1.57 22.99 11.55
C ALA A 2 -3.01 23.07 12.10
N GLU A 3 -3.85 22.09 11.74
CA GLU A 3 -5.20 21.97 12.30
C GLU A 3 -5.19 20.97 13.46
N LEU A 4 -5.22 21.48 14.69
CA LEU A 4 -5.12 20.69 15.92
C LEU A 4 -6.17 21.15 16.92
N PHE A 5 -6.80 20.20 17.64
CA PHE A 5 -7.77 20.50 18.71
C PHE A 5 -8.94 21.39 18.24
N GLY A 6 -9.39 21.22 17.00
CA GLY A 6 -10.50 22.01 16.42
C GLY A 6 -10.17 23.44 16.03
N GLN A 7 -8.89 23.80 15.99
CA GLN A 7 -8.42 25.15 15.63
C GLN A 7 -7.23 25.09 14.67
N ARG A 8 -7.01 26.19 13.94
CA ARG A 8 -5.83 26.39 13.10
C ARG A 8 -4.77 27.17 13.87
N TRP A 9 -3.55 26.67 13.82
CA TRP A 9 -2.41 27.21 14.56
C TRP A 9 -1.29 27.58 13.60
N SER A 10 -0.75 28.78 13.76
CA SER A 10 0.53 29.16 13.16
C SER A 10 1.70 28.52 13.92
N ARG A 11 2.86 28.44 13.29
CA ARG A 11 4.10 27.98 13.93
C ARG A 11 4.39 28.74 15.24
N SER A 12 4.35 30.08 15.18
CA SER A 12 4.63 30.94 16.34
C SER A 12 3.68 30.71 17.51
N GLU A 13 2.39 30.44 17.22
CA GLU A 13 1.40 30.14 18.26
C GLU A 13 1.65 28.80 18.92
N LEU A 14 2.06 27.79 18.17
CA LEU A 14 2.43 26.48 18.72
C LEU A 14 3.71 26.56 19.54
N GLU A 15 4.77 27.19 19.02
CA GLU A 15 6.06 27.32 19.70
C GLU A 15 5.97 28.08 21.04
N ARG A 16 4.97 28.98 21.19
CA ARG A 16 4.71 29.63 22.48
C ARG A 16 4.05 28.74 23.53
N ARG A 17 3.51 27.58 23.14
CA ARG A 17 2.73 26.69 24.01
C ARG A 17 3.47 25.41 24.39
N VAL A 18 4.50 25.04 23.63
CA VAL A 18 5.24 23.80 23.84
C VAL A 18 6.74 24.10 23.99
N GLY A 19 7.41 23.37 24.84
CA GLY A 19 8.88 23.43 24.93
C GLY A 19 9.56 22.82 23.72
N HIS A 20 8.91 21.81 23.09
CA HIS A 20 9.35 21.18 21.85
C HIS A 20 8.14 20.66 21.08
N VAL A 21 8.15 20.82 19.77
CA VAL A 21 7.02 20.45 18.89
C VAL A 21 6.67 18.96 18.93
N SER A 22 7.61 18.08 19.29
CA SER A 22 7.37 16.66 19.48
C SER A 22 6.33 16.31 20.55
N GLN A 23 5.94 17.30 21.41
CA GLN A 23 4.81 17.17 22.31
C GLN A 23 3.49 17.05 21.54
N LEU A 24 3.39 17.65 20.37
CA LEU A 24 2.19 17.66 19.51
C LEU A 24 2.21 16.53 18.46
N GLY A 25 3.34 16.34 17.81
CA GLY A 25 3.58 15.35 16.78
C GLY A 25 5.02 15.36 16.31
N GLY A 26 5.37 14.54 15.35
CA GLY A 26 6.74 14.44 14.85
C GLY A 26 7.08 13.02 14.38
N VAL A 27 8.36 12.78 14.12
CA VAL A 27 8.90 11.49 13.75
C VAL A 27 9.91 10.97 14.77
N ARG A 28 9.93 9.66 14.99
CA ARG A 28 10.90 9.01 15.89
C ARG A 28 11.45 7.75 15.25
N LEU A 29 12.76 7.56 15.33
CA LEU A 29 13.40 6.29 15.00
C LEU A 29 13.41 5.40 16.25
N LEU A 30 12.85 4.22 16.14
CA LEU A 30 12.68 3.24 17.19
C LEU A 30 13.26 1.89 16.75
N ALA A 31 13.42 0.96 17.70
CA ALA A 31 13.69 -0.44 17.40
C ALA A 31 12.83 -1.34 18.29
N SER A 32 12.32 -2.41 17.72
CA SER A 32 11.64 -3.46 18.49
C SER A 32 12.69 -4.31 19.23
N ASP A 33 12.47 -4.64 20.49
CA ASP A 33 13.45 -5.39 21.30
C ASP A 33 12.91 -6.73 21.84
N ASN A 34 11.80 -7.25 21.30
CA ASN A 34 11.25 -8.50 21.80
C ASN A 34 10.69 -9.42 20.70
N GLY A 35 10.78 -10.74 20.92
CA GLY A 35 10.22 -11.77 20.05
C GLY A 35 10.79 -11.76 18.62
N PRO A 36 10.02 -12.20 17.63
CA PRO A 36 10.43 -12.23 16.22
C PRO A 36 10.72 -10.85 15.62
N SER A 37 10.18 -9.78 16.24
CA SER A 37 10.41 -8.40 15.81
C SER A 37 11.74 -7.82 16.30
N ARG A 38 12.48 -8.52 17.18
CA ARG A 38 13.69 -7.98 17.80
C ARG A 38 14.70 -7.49 16.76
N GLY A 39 15.12 -6.23 16.92
CA GLY A 39 16.06 -5.55 16.03
C GLY A 39 15.44 -4.89 14.81
N VAL A 40 14.14 -5.06 14.56
CA VAL A 40 13.44 -4.36 13.47
C VAL A 40 13.40 -2.86 13.79
N ARG A 41 13.97 -2.05 12.91
CA ARG A 41 13.95 -0.58 13.02
C ARG A 41 12.61 -0.04 12.50
N LEU A 42 12.07 0.93 13.23
CA LEU A 42 10.76 1.53 12.96
C LEU A 42 10.90 3.05 12.92
N ILE A 43 10.20 3.69 12.01
CA ILE A 43 9.97 5.13 12.03
C ILE A 43 8.50 5.36 12.40
N GLU A 44 8.25 5.93 13.57
CA GLU A 44 6.93 6.36 13.99
C GLU A 44 6.65 7.77 13.49
N PHE A 45 5.52 7.96 12.83
CA PHE A 45 4.96 9.25 12.45
C PHE A 45 3.74 9.56 13.30
N ARG A 46 3.71 10.72 13.94
CA ARG A 46 2.58 11.23 14.72
C ARG A 46 2.15 12.57 14.16
N THR A 47 0.97 12.63 13.58
CA THR A 47 0.49 13.85 12.91
C THR A 47 -0.22 14.86 13.84
N GLY A 48 -0.41 14.51 15.12
CA GLY A 48 -1.10 15.36 16.09
C GLY A 48 -2.62 15.32 16.02
N THR A 49 -3.19 14.71 14.98
CA THR A 49 -4.66 14.57 14.79
C THR A 49 -5.24 13.33 15.49
N GLY A 50 -4.38 12.49 16.05
CA GLY A 50 -4.67 11.13 16.47
C GLY A 50 -4.34 10.08 15.40
N PHE A 51 -3.89 10.49 14.22
CA PHE A 51 -3.35 9.59 13.21
C PHE A 51 -1.87 9.33 13.47
N MET A 52 -1.53 8.05 13.59
CA MET A 52 -0.18 7.54 13.76
C MET A 52 0.06 6.36 12.82
N PHE A 53 1.28 6.26 12.29
CA PHE A 53 1.72 5.08 11.54
C PHE A 53 3.21 4.80 11.77
N GLU A 54 3.58 3.51 11.68
CA GLU A 54 4.94 3.02 11.83
C GLU A 54 5.46 2.45 10.51
N VAL A 55 6.57 2.98 10.03
CA VAL A 55 7.29 2.46 8.86
C VAL A 55 8.35 1.48 9.33
N ALA A 56 8.25 0.22 8.91
CA ALA A 56 9.19 -0.84 9.23
C ALA A 56 10.38 -0.81 8.25
N LEU A 57 11.47 -0.13 8.62
CA LEU A 57 12.66 0.05 7.77
C LEU A 57 13.22 -1.29 7.25
N ASP A 58 13.26 -2.31 8.11
CA ASP A 58 13.84 -3.60 7.78
C ASP A 58 12.88 -4.54 7.03
N ARG A 59 11.70 -4.04 6.68
CA ARG A 59 10.66 -4.77 5.96
C ARG A 59 10.21 -3.99 4.70
N GLY A 60 11.16 -3.80 3.76
CA GLY A 60 10.89 -3.06 2.53
C GLY A 60 10.51 -1.60 2.76
N MET A 61 10.72 -1.07 3.96
CA MET A 61 10.21 0.24 4.39
C MET A 61 8.68 0.33 4.27
N ASP A 62 7.97 -0.78 4.51
CA ASP A 62 6.51 -0.85 4.47
C ASP A 62 5.88 -0.30 5.77
N VAL A 63 4.59 0.07 5.68
CA VAL A 63 3.85 0.55 6.86
C VAL A 63 3.30 -0.63 7.64
N GLY A 64 3.82 -0.83 8.85
CA GLY A 64 3.37 -1.85 9.78
C GLY A 64 2.06 -1.43 10.47
N ARG A 65 2.17 -0.80 11.62
CA ARG A 65 0.99 -0.28 12.33
C ARG A 65 0.51 1.03 11.72
N ALA A 66 -0.79 1.18 11.68
CA ALA A 66 -1.46 2.44 11.42
C ALA A 66 -2.73 2.49 12.28
N GLU A 67 -2.95 3.62 12.95
CA GLU A 67 -4.12 3.79 13.81
C GLU A 67 -4.63 5.24 13.78
N TYR A 68 -5.91 5.39 14.02
CA TYR A 68 -6.54 6.68 14.19
C TYR A 68 -7.33 6.72 15.48
N ARG A 69 -6.92 7.61 16.43
CA ARG A 69 -7.55 7.77 17.76
C ARG A 69 -7.76 6.44 18.50
N GLY A 70 -6.77 5.54 18.42
CA GLY A 70 -6.80 4.24 19.08
C GLY A 70 -7.55 3.14 18.30
N ALA A 71 -8.20 3.44 17.16
CA ALA A 71 -8.74 2.43 16.27
C ALA A 71 -7.64 1.95 15.30
N SER A 72 -7.35 0.65 15.29
CA SER A 72 -6.45 0.07 14.30
C SER A 72 -7.05 0.20 12.90
N LEU A 73 -6.21 0.58 11.94
CA LEU A 73 -6.55 0.55 10.51
C LEU A 73 -5.93 -0.66 9.82
N ALA A 74 -4.79 -1.12 10.36
CA ALA A 74 -4.00 -2.20 9.80
C ALA A 74 -4.48 -3.57 10.29
N TRP A 75 -4.42 -4.56 9.41
CA TRP A 75 -4.52 -5.95 9.81
C TRP A 75 -3.16 -6.46 10.31
N MET A 76 -3.16 -7.05 11.50
CA MET A 76 -1.97 -7.68 12.09
C MET A 76 -2.14 -9.20 12.06
N PRO A 77 -1.39 -9.94 11.22
CA PRO A 77 -1.45 -11.40 11.15
C PRO A 77 -0.82 -12.05 12.40
N PRO A 78 -1.05 -13.35 12.62
CA PRO A 78 -0.44 -14.09 13.73
C PRO A 78 1.09 -14.09 13.72
N THR A 79 1.71 -13.85 12.57
CA THR A 79 3.15 -13.70 12.40
C THR A 79 3.68 -12.42 13.05
N LEU A 80 2.81 -11.44 13.31
CA LEU A 80 3.17 -10.09 13.79
C LEU A 80 4.10 -9.38 12.78
N MET A 81 5.22 -8.85 13.26
CA MET A 81 6.21 -8.15 12.43
C MET A 81 7.58 -8.83 12.61
N PRO A 82 7.81 -10.02 12.02
CA PRO A 82 9.10 -10.69 12.17
C PRO A 82 10.18 -9.92 11.38
N GLY A 83 11.41 -9.96 11.88
CA GLY A 83 12.54 -9.40 11.14
C GLY A 83 12.79 -10.15 9.83
N PRO A 84 13.43 -9.52 8.84
CA PRO A 84 13.66 -10.14 7.52
C PRO A 84 14.53 -11.40 7.59
N TRP A 85 15.31 -11.58 8.64
CA TRP A 85 16.10 -12.80 8.88
C TRP A 85 15.28 -14.06 9.17
N TYR A 86 13.96 -13.95 9.38
CA TYR A 86 13.03 -15.07 9.49
C TYR A 86 12.42 -15.49 8.15
N PHE A 87 12.79 -14.83 7.04
CA PHE A 87 12.27 -15.16 5.73
C PHE A 87 12.70 -16.57 5.28
N GLU A 88 11.72 -17.40 4.95
CA GLU A 88 11.91 -18.77 4.49
C GLU A 88 11.61 -18.87 3.00
N GLN A 89 12.65 -18.90 2.17
CA GLN A 89 12.47 -19.00 0.71
C GLN A 89 12.23 -20.46 0.24
N GLN A 90 12.41 -21.45 1.09
CA GLN A 90 12.41 -22.88 0.71
C GLN A 90 11.06 -23.38 0.18
N THR A 91 9.98 -22.70 0.47
CA THR A 91 8.65 -22.97 -0.07
C THR A 91 8.16 -21.76 -0.84
N GLU A 92 7.42 -21.97 -1.91
CA GLU A 92 6.80 -20.92 -2.72
C GLU A 92 5.95 -19.93 -1.91
N PHE A 93 5.47 -20.37 -0.77
CA PHE A 93 4.66 -19.61 0.19
C PHE A 93 5.43 -19.19 1.45
N GLY A 94 6.76 -19.23 1.43
CA GLY A 94 7.58 -18.77 2.56
C GLY A 94 7.33 -17.32 2.95
N TRP A 95 6.91 -16.48 1.99
CA TRP A 95 6.47 -15.12 2.23
C TRP A 95 5.34 -15.03 3.28
N LEU A 96 4.37 -15.95 3.24
CA LEU A 96 3.25 -15.96 4.19
C LEU A 96 3.70 -16.27 5.63
N ARG A 97 4.80 -17.01 5.82
CA ARG A 97 5.33 -17.33 7.15
C ARG A 97 6.04 -16.15 7.82
N ALA A 98 6.47 -15.20 7.02
CA ALA A 98 7.11 -13.97 7.47
C ALA A 98 6.33 -12.72 7.05
N ALA A 99 5.07 -12.87 6.65
CA ALA A 99 4.24 -11.76 6.23
C ALA A 99 4.14 -10.73 7.36
N LEU A 100 4.42 -9.47 7.02
CA LEU A 100 4.26 -8.35 7.93
C LEU A 100 2.77 -8.13 8.24
N GLY A 101 1.87 -8.48 7.28
CA GLY A 101 0.53 -7.92 7.29
C GLY A 101 0.67 -6.40 7.32
N GLY A 102 0.33 -5.81 8.45
CA GLY A 102 0.45 -4.38 8.62
C GLY A 102 -0.47 -3.61 7.68
N PHE A 103 -0.30 -2.28 7.64
CA PHE A 103 -1.12 -1.44 6.79
C PHE A 103 -0.78 -1.58 5.30
N ASN A 104 0.50 -1.76 4.96
CA ASN A 104 0.95 -1.94 3.58
C ASN A 104 2.08 -2.95 3.49
N ASN A 105 2.02 -3.81 2.47
CA ASN A 105 3.13 -4.63 2.01
C ASN A 105 3.44 -4.33 0.55
N THR A 106 4.71 -4.15 0.24
CA THR A 106 5.19 -4.00 -1.13
C THR A 106 5.42 -5.37 -1.74
N CYS A 107 4.64 -5.69 -2.77
CA CYS A 107 4.79 -6.89 -3.58
C CYS A 107 5.55 -6.54 -4.86
N GLY A 108 6.59 -7.25 -5.16
CA GLY A 108 7.50 -6.94 -6.28
C GLY A 108 8.96 -7.07 -5.83
N LEU A 109 9.92 -6.50 -6.53
CA LEU A 109 9.84 -5.54 -7.66
C LEU A 109 9.81 -6.22 -9.05
N ILE A 110 9.90 -7.55 -9.12
CA ILE A 110 9.98 -8.32 -10.37
C ILE A 110 8.75 -9.18 -10.59
N HIS A 111 8.12 -9.65 -9.52
CA HIS A 111 6.95 -10.53 -9.58
C HIS A 111 5.89 -10.14 -8.54
N ILE A 112 4.61 -10.30 -8.90
CA ILE A 112 3.46 -10.14 -8.00
C ILE A 112 2.49 -11.33 -8.13
N GLY A 113 1.71 -11.57 -7.08
CA GLY A 113 0.69 -12.60 -7.06
C GLY A 113 1.22 -13.98 -6.66
N ASN A 114 0.60 -15.04 -7.18
CA ASN A 114 0.90 -16.42 -6.83
C ASN A 114 2.29 -16.88 -7.30
N PRO A 115 2.84 -17.95 -6.68
CA PRO A 115 4.10 -18.52 -7.15
C PRO A 115 4.02 -18.95 -8.62
N GLU A 116 5.00 -18.60 -9.41
CA GLU A 116 5.04 -18.86 -10.83
C GLU A 116 6.47 -19.17 -11.33
N THR A 117 6.61 -20.01 -12.35
CA THR A 117 7.87 -20.21 -13.06
C THR A 117 7.78 -19.56 -14.43
N ALA A 118 8.57 -18.53 -14.67
CA ALA A 118 8.52 -17.75 -15.90
C ALA A 118 9.89 -17.68 -16.60
N GLU A 119 9.87 -17.37 -17.89
CA GLU A 119 11.07 -17.11 -18.65
C GLU A 119 11.61 -15.70 -18.33
N VAL A 120 12.92 -15.62 -18.10
CA VAL A 120 13.63 -14.38 -17.78
C VAL A 120 14.89 -14.25 -18.63
N GLY A 121 15.22 -13.01 -19.01
CA GLY A 121 16.36 -12.72 -19.89
C GLY A 121 17.47 -11.87 -19.28
N HIS A 122 17.34 -11.49 -17.99
CA HIS A 122 18.25 -10.52 -17.37
C HIS A 122 19.41 -11.15 -16.56
N TYR A 123 19.51 -12.48 -16.49
CA TYR A 123 20.63 -13.13 -15.80
C TYR A 123 21.82 -13.34 -16.72
N ASN A 124 22.99 -12.90 -16.27
CA ASN A 124 24.24 -13.03 -17.03
C ASN A 124 25.02 -14.31 -16.66
N PHE A 125 24.93 -14.77 -15.39
CA PHE A 125 25.62 -15.96 -14.92
C PHE A 125 25.04 -16.46 -13.57
N PRO A 126 24.84 -17.78 -13.39
CA PRO A 126 24.71 -18.74 -14.47
C PRO A 126 23.52 -18.38 -15.37
N ALA A 127 23.62 -18.65 -16.65
CA ALA A 127 22.52 -18.43 -17.57
C ALA A 127 21.32 -19.28 -17.13
N ARG A 128 20.22 -18.61 -16.79
CA ARG A 128 18.98 -19.24 -16.37
C ARG A 128 17.86 -18.74 -17.26
N PRO A 129 17.35 -19.56 -18.17
CA PRO A 129 16.25 -19.15 -19.04
C PRO A 129 14.93 -19.00 -18.27
N ARG A 130 14.80 -19.65 -17.13
CA ARG A 130 13.60 -19.62 -16.28
C ARG A 130 13.97 -19.38 -14.83
N GLU A 131 13.10 -18.63 -14.13
CA GLU A 131 13.16 -18.39 -12.69
C GLU A 131 11.86 -18.83 -12.04
N ARG A 132 11.96 -19.33 -10.80
CA ARG A 132 10.81 -19.61 -9.98
C ARG A 132 10.62 -18.51 -8.95
N TYR A 133 9.54 -17.78 -9.08
CA TYR A 133 9.13 -16.73 -8.15
C TYR A 133 8.24 -17.32 -7.06
N GLY A 134 8.47 -16.94 -5.79
CA GLY A 134 7.52 -17.15 -4.70
C GLY A 134 6.40 -16.13 -4.74
N VAL A 135 5.39 -16.33 -3.88
CA VAL A 135 4.28 -15.39 -3.75
C VAL A 135 4.82 -13.97 -3.48
N HIS A 136 4.37 -12.98 -4.23
CA HIS A 136 4.68 -11.55 -4.10
C HIS A 136 6.17 -11.16 -4.14
N ASP A 137 7.07 -12.08 -4.55
CA ASP A 137 8.51 -11.84 -4.60
C ASP A 137 9.10 -11.44 -3.23
N ARG A 138 10.11 -10.57 -3.15
CA ARG A 138 10.91 -10.40 -1.94
C ARG A 138 11.11 -8.96 -1.46
N ALA A 139 10.57 -7.96 -2.14
CA ALA A 139 10.81 -6.55 -1.80
C ALA A 139 10.49 -6.23 -0.33
N ALA A 140 9.35 -6.73 0.20
CA ALA A 140 8.94 -6.56 1.59
C ALA A 140 9.86 -7.26 2.61
N MET A 141 10.81 -8.09 2.17
CA MET A 141 11.75 -8.83 3.02
C MET A 141 13.17 -8.23 3.00
N ILE A 142 13.37 -7.11 2.31
CA ILE A 142 14.68 -6.48 2.18
C ILE A 142 14.77 -5.28 3.13
N PRO A 143 15.78 -5.25 4.02
CA PRO A 143 16.03 -4.08 4.86
C PRO A 143 16.37 -2.85 4.03
N ALA A 144 15.79 -1.71 4.38
CA ALA A 144 16.11 -0.43 3.76
C ALA A 144 17.34 0.23 4.40
N GLU A 145 18.11 0.91 3.58
CA GLU A 145 19.04 1.95 4.03
C GLU A 145 18.23 3.21 4.34
N LEU A 146 18.33 3.73 5.57
CA LEU A 146 17.74 5.04 5.90
C LEU A 146 18.63 6.14 5.32
N VAL A 147 18.10 6.88 4.35
CA VAL A 147 18.81 7.98 3.68
C VAL A 147 18.64 9.29 4.43
N SER A 148 17.41 9.61 4.85
CA SER A 148 17.13 10.79 5.67
C SER A 148 15.86 10.62 6.50
N LEU A 149 15.85 11.31 7.66
CA LEU A 149 14.69 11.46 8.53
C LEU A 149 14.68 12.92 9.00
N VAL A 150 13.67 13.68 8.61
CA VAL A 150 13.65 15.14 8.76
C VAL A 150 12.29 15.64 9.24
N GLU A 151 12.35 16.55 10.21
CA GLU A 151 11.25 17.46 10.55
C GLU A 151 11.68 18.87 10.15
N ARG A 152 10.84 19.57 9.39
CA ARG A 152 11.12 20.95 8.98
C ARG A 152 9.86 21.78 8.89
N TRP A 153 9.98 23.05 9.28
CA TRP A 153 8.93 24.01 9.04
C TRP A 153 9.00 24.55 7.60
N GLU A 154 7.90 24.43 6.88
CA GLU A 154 7.65 25.08 5.59
C GLU A 154 6.57 26.17 5.83
N GLY A 155 6.99 27.37 6.18
CA GLY A 155 6.09 28.39 6.70
C GLY A 155 5.48 27.98 8.04
N ASP A 156 4.17 27.87 8.08
CA ASP A 156 3.41 27.42 9.26
C ASP A 156 3.13 25.90 9.30
N ASP A 157 3.59 25.15 8.29
CA ASP A 157 3.38 23.72 8.20
C ASP A 157 4.63 22.97 8.68
N LEU A 158 4.51 22.14 9.71
CA LEU A 158 5.57 21.19 10.08
C LEU A 158 5.47 19.97 9.20
N VAL A 159 6.45 19.79 8.33
CA VAL A 159 6.58 18.64 7.44
C VAL A 159 7.48 17.60 8.09
N MET A 160 7.03 16.38 8.10
CA MET A 160 7.72 15.16 8.52
C MET A 160 8.06 14.35 7.28
N GLU A 161 9.32 13.96 7.08
CA GLU A 161 9.75 13.23 5.90
C GLU A 161 10.77 12.16 6.26
N ALA A 162 10.57 10.96 5.70
CA ALA A 162 11.53 9.88 5.77
C ALA A 162 11.84 9.38 4.37
N VAL A 163 13.13 9.23 4.04
CA VAL A 163 13.59 8.67 2.77
C VAL A 163 14.45 7.44 3.06
N GLY A 164 14.13 6.34 2.40
CA GLY A 164 14.93 5.12 2.47
C GLY A 164 15.13 4.49 1.11
N ARG A 165 16.06 3.55 1.05
CA ARG A 165 16.42 2.85 -0.17
C ARG A 165 16.37 1.35 0.05
N VAL A 166 15.62 0.63 -0.78
CA VAL A 166 15.54 -0.83 -0.82
C VAL A 166 16.20 -1.29 -2.12
N THR A 167 17.19 -2.15 -2.02
CA THR A 167 17.91 -2.68 -3.19
C THR A 167 17.59 -4.15 -3.37
N GLN A 168 16.77 -4.47 -4.37
CA GLN A 168 16.53 -5.82 -4.81
C GLN A 168 17.54 -6.16 -5.91
N ALA A 169 18.57 -6.91 -5.54
CA ALA A 169 19.64 -7.25 -6.45
C ALA A 169 20.06 -8.72 -6.30
N GLN A 170 20.63 -9.26 -7.35
CA GLN A 170 21.28 -10.56 -7.39
C GLN A 170 22.63 -10.46 -8.10
N ALA A 171 23.63 -11.17 -7.58
CA ALA A 171 24.89 -11.28 -8.29
C ALA A 171 24.67 -11.89 -9.70
N TYR A 172 25.11 -11.18 -10.74
CA TYR A 172 24.90 -11.55 -12.15
C TYR A 172 23.44 -11.55 -12.61
N GLY A 173 22.55 -10.84 -11.91
CA GLY A 173 21.12 -10.77 -12.20
C GLY A 173 20.59 -9.34 -12.18
N GLU A 174 19.39 -9.21 -11.65
CA GLU A 174 18.72 -7.92 -11.49
C GLU A 174 19.45 -6.97 -10.52
N ASN A 175 19.23 -5.67 -10.71
CA ASN A 175 19.62 -4.64 -9.76
C ASN A 175 18.60 -3.51 -9.83
N LEU A 176 17.48 -3.68 -9.10
CA LEU A 176 16.43 -2.69 -8.98
C LEU A 176 16.57 -1.97 -7.64
N VAL A 177 16.55 -0.66 -7.68
CA VAL A 177 16.62 0.18 -6.49
C VAL A 177 15.32 0.98 -6.35
N MET A 178 14.60 0.73 -5.27
CA MET A 178 13.44 1.51 -4.86
C MET A 178 13.89 2.57 -3.84
N THR A 179 13.73 3.85 -4.18
CA THR A 179 13.86 4.95 -3.24
C THR A 179 12.46 5.36 -2.81
N ARG A 180 12.13 5.11 -1.54
CA ARG A 180 10.81 5.39 -0.95
C ARG A 180 10.86 6.62 -0.08
N THR A 181 9.90 7.52 -0.29
CA THR A 181 9.68 8.71 0.52
C THR A 181 8.31 8.67 1.17
N TYR A 182 8.27 8.83 2.49
CA TYR A 182 7.06 9.14 3.23
C TYR A 182 7.05 10.61 3.60
N ARG A 183 5.93 11.29 3.35
CA ARG A 183 5.72 12.68 3.73
C ARG A 183 4.38 12.86 4.42
N ALA A 184 4.41 13.41 5.64
CA ALA A 184 3.22 13.76 6.42
C ALA A 184 3.35 15.19 6.95
N GLN A 185 2.24 15.75 7.44
CA GLN A 185 2.21 17.10 8.02
C GLN A 185 1.52 17.08 9.38
N LEU A 186 2.01 17.87 10.30
CA LEU A 186 1.32 18.12 11.57
C LEU A 186 -0.06 18.74 11.30
N GLY A 187 -1.09 18.23 11.96
CA GLY A 187 -2.46 18.68 11.79
C GLY A 187 -3.21 18.09 10.59
N ARG A 188 -2.61 17.10 9.89
CA ARG A 188 -3.28 16.39 8.79
C ARG A 188 -3.31 14.88 9.05
N ALA A 189 -4.50 14.28 9.00
CA ALA A 189 -4.67 12.83 9.12
C ALA A 189 -4.43 12.14 7.76
N ALA A 190 -3.24 12.34 7.19
CA ALA A 190 -2.86 11.82 5.88
C ALA A 190 -1.33 11.71 5.74
N PHE A 191 -0.89 10.85 4.82
CA PHE A 191 0.49 10.84 4.32
C PHE A 191 0.55 10.52 2.83
N VAL A 192 1.67 10.86 2.23
CA VAL A 192 2.02 10.48 0.86
C VAL A 192 3.18 9.49 0.93
N MET A 193 3.06 8.41 0.18
CA MET A 193 4.13 7.47 -0.13
C MET A 193 4.50 7.65 -1.61
N GLU A 194 5.79 7.88 -1.88
CA GLU A 194 6.31 7.99 -3.23
C GLU A 194 7.50 7.05 -3.40
N ASP A 195 7.44 6.21 -4.43
CA ASP A 195 8.51 5.30 -4.80
C ASP A 195 9.09 5.69 -6.16
N VAL A 196 10.41 5.81 -6.21
CA VAL A 196 11.18 5.88 -7.45
C VAL A 196 11.92 4.56 -7.61
N ILE A 197 11.51 3.75 -8.60
CA ILE A 197 12.17 2.49 -8.93
C ILE A 197 13.08 2.68 -10.12
N GLU A 198 14.37 2.39 -9.94
CA GLU A 198 15.43 2.56 -10.94
C GLU A 198 16.05 1.19 -11.27
N ASN A 199 16.18 0.89 -12.55
CA ASN A 199 17.03 -0.22 -13.00
C ASN A 199 18.50 0.21 -13.03
N ARG A 200 19.30 -0.31 -12.11
CA ARG A 200 20.76 -0.10 -12.03
C ARG A 200 21.57 -1.23 -12.64
N ALA A 201 20.93 -2.26 -13.18
CA ALA A 201 21.61 -3.25 -13.98
C ALA A 201 21.99 -2.64 -15.36
N PHE A 202 22.95 -3.27 -16.04
CA PHE A 202 23.35 -2.91 -17.40
C PHE A 202 22.59 -3.68 -18.50
N VAL A 203 21.51 -4.36 -18.10
CA VAL A 203 20.57 -5.10 -18.95
C VAL A 203 19.14 -4.64 -18.65
N PRO A 204 18.20 -4.78 -19.60
CA PRO A 204 16.79 -4.58 -19.31
C PRO A 204 16.29 -5.56 -18.26
N VAL A 205 15.49 -5.09 -17.30
CA VAL A 205 14.91 -5.91 -16.21
C VAL A 205 13.40 -5.77 -16.24
N GLU A 206 12.71 -6.90 -16.19
CA GLU A 206 11.24 -6.95 -16.08
C GLU A 206 10.81 -6.47 -14.70
N HIS A 207 9.70 -5.71 -14.64
CA HIS A 207 9.24 -5.05 -13.43
C HIS A 207 7.74 -5.22 -13.23
N MET A 208 7.35 -5.62 -12.03
CA MET A 208 5.97 -5.70 -11.56
C MET A 208 5.89 -5.11 -10.14
N LEU A 209 4.83 -4.39 -9.83
CA LEU A 209 4.62 -3.77 -8.51
C LEU A 209 3.15 -3.84 -8.12
N LEU A 210 2.90 -4.17 -6.86
CA LEU A 210 1.59 -4.10 -6.23
C LEU A 210 1.79 -3.59 -4.79
N TYR A 211 0.95 -2.64 -4.38
CA TYR A 211 0.83 -2.24 -2.98
C TYR A 211 -0.35 -2.96 -2.35
N HIS A 212 -0.08 -3.78 -1.36
CA HIS A 212 -1.08 -4.57 -0.65
C HIS A 212 -1.45 -3.86 0.66
N PHE A 213 -2.42 -2.92 0.59
CA PHE A 213 -2.94 -2.26 1.78
C PHE A 213 -3.91 -3.18 2.50
N ASN A 214 -3.55 -3.62 3.69
CA ASN A 214 -4.35 -4.58 4.47
C ASN A 214 -5.14 -3.87 5.56
N ILE A 215 -6.43 -3.75 5.36
CA ILE A 215 -7.33 -3.12 6.31
C ILE A 215 -8.01 -4.20 7.17
N GLY A 216 -7.99 -4.00 8.49
CA GLY A 216 -8.54 -4.95 9.46
C GLY A 216 -9.60 -4.37 10.36
N PHE A 217 -9.99 -5.15 11.38
CA PHE A 217 -10.87 -4.71 12.45
C PHE A 217 -10.20 -3.57 13.26
N PRO A 218 -10.94 -2.54 13.71
CA PRO A 218 -12.40 -2.40 13.67
C PRO A 218 -12.96 -1.71 12.41
N LEU A 219 -12.10 -1.25 11.49
CA LEU A 219 -12.59 -0.55 10.29
C LEU A 219 -13.33 -1.53 9.36
N VAL A 220 -12.76 -2.70 9.11
CA VAL A 220 -13.46 -3.81 8.47
C VAL A 220 -14.31 -4.50 9.54
N ASP A 221 -15.63 -4.51 9.37
CA ASP A 221 -16.61 -5.20 10.21
C ASP A 221 -17.91 -5.37 9.41
N ALA A 222 -18.85 -6.14 9.92
CA ALA A 222 -20.16 -6.32 9.29
C ALA A 222 -20.83 -4.98 8.97
N GLY A 223 -21.18 -4.76 7.70
CA GLY A 223 -21.76 -3.52 7.19
C GLY A 223 -20.78 -2.39 6.88
N ALA A 224 -19.48 -2.62 7.01
CA ALA A 224 -18.49 -1.75 6.39
C ALA A 224 -18.47 -1.95 4.86
N GLU A 225 -18.00 -0.95 4.11
CA GLU A 225 -18.13 -0.89 2.67
C GLU A 225 -16.82 -0.52 1.97
N LEU A 226 -16.62 -1.07 0.78
CA LEU A 226 -15.67 -0.58 -0.20
C LEU A 226 -16.35 0.48 -1.08
N ILE A 227 -15.84 1.70 -1.07
CA ILE A 227 -16.23 2.77 -1.98
C ILE A 227 -15.15 2.86 -3.06
N ALA A 228 -15.49 2.50 -4.31
CA ALA A 228 -14.56 2.44 -5.42
C ALA A 228 -15.24 2.87 -6.72
N PRO A 229 -14.52 3.53 -7.65
CA PRO A 229 -15.05 3.95 -8.94
C PRO A 229 -15.05 2.79 -9.94
N ASN A 230 -15.84 1.74 -9.67
CA ASN A 230 -15.94 0.57 -10.53
C ASN A 230 -16.64 0.93 -11.86
N ALA A 231 -15.90 0.93 -12.97
CA ALA A 231 -16.43 1.20 -14.31
C ALA A 231 -17.23 0.01 -14.87
N ALA A 232 -16.97 -1.20 -14.35
CA ALA A 232 -17.67 -2.43 -14.73
C ALA A 232 -17.78 -3.36 -13.52
N ARG A 233 -18.59 -4.42 -13.68
CA ARG A 233 -18.66 -5.52 -12.71
C ARG A 233 -17.29 -6.18 -12.58
N PRO A 234 -16.75 -6.38 -11.36
CA PRO A 234 -15.45 -6.98 -11.18
C PRO A 234 -15.41 -8.44 -11.64
N LYS A 235 -14.21 -8.88 -12.00
CA LYS A 235 -13.94 -10.27 -12.35
C LYS A 235 -13.46 -11.02 -11.11
N LEU A 236 -14.11 -12.12 -10.76
CA LEU A 236 -13.63 -13.00 -9.71
C LEU A 236 -12.43 -13.80 -10.23
N LEU A 237 -11.29 -13.67 -9.54
CA LEU A 237 -10.04 -14.37 -9.84
C LEU A 237 -9.87 -15.63 -9.00
N PHE A 238 -10.36 -15.59 -7.75
CA PHE A 238 -10.25 -16.71 -6.81
C PHE A 238 -11.43 -16.70 -5.82
N GLY A 239 -11.81 -17.91 -5.35
CA GLY A 239 -12.91 -18.11 -4.41
C GLY A 239 -14.26 -18.25 -5.10
N THR A 240 -15.33 -18.00 -4.35
CA THR A 240 -16.72 -18.02 -4.83
C THR A 240 -17.44 -16.76 -4.39
N ALA A 241 -18.20 -16.13 -5.29
CA ALA A 241 -19.01 -14.95 -5.00
C ALA A 241 -20.22 -14.90 -5.96
N ASP A 242 -21.33 -14.36 -5.49
CA ASP A 242 -22.45 -14.01 -6.35
C ASP A 242 -22.16 -12.65 -7.00
N LEU A 243 -21.70 -12.68 -8.24
CA LEU A 243 -21.37 -11.46 -8.98
C LEU A 243 -22.59 -10.65 -9.43
N ASP A 244 -23.80 -11.20 -9.33
CA ASP A 244 -25.02 -10.47 -9.61
C ASP A 244 -25.50 -9.63 -8.41
N ASP A 245 -24.99 -9.93 -7.19
CA ASP A 245 -25.17 -9.07 -6.01
C ASP A 245 -23.92 -8.16 -5.81
N PRO A 246 -24.02 -6.85 -6.08
CA PRO A 246 -22.89 -5.93 -5.85
C PRO A 246 -22.35 -5.94 -4.44
N ARG A 247 -23.13 -6.31 -3.43
CA ARG A 247 -22.65 -6.40 -2.05
C ARG A 247 -21.60 -7.47 -1.85
N SER A 248 -21.52 -8.46 -2.75
CA SER A 248 -20.52 -9.53 -2.67
C SER A 248 -19.06 -9.02 -2.77
N TRP A 249 -18.83 -7.82 -3.35
CA TRP A 249 -17.52 -7.19 -3.43
C TRP A 249 -17.47 -5.77 -2.84
N SER A 250 -18.60 -5.17 -2.50
CA SER A 250 -18.64 -3.80 -1.97
C SER A 250 -19.01 -3.72 -0.48
N SER A 251 -19.46 -4.81 0.14
CA SER A 251 -19.83 -4.85 1.56
C SER A 251 -19.14 -6.00 2.27
N PHE A 252 -18.82 -5.80 3.55
CA PHE A 252 -18.14 -6.80 4.35
C PHE A 252 -19.12 -7.47 5.33
N ILE A 253 -18.89 -8.76 5.57
CA ILE A 253 -19.68 -9.61 6.48
C ILE A 253 -18.94 -9.78 7.81
N ALA A 254 -19.62 -10.29 8.82
CA ALA A 254 -18.96 -10.72 10.05
C ALA A 254 -17.98 -11.89 9.76
N PRO A 255 -16.98 -12.12 10.65
CA PRO A 255 -16.10 -13.28 10.49
C PRO A 255 -16.87 -14.60 10.41
N GLU A 256 -16.49 -15.44 9.44
CA GLU A 256 -17.08 -16.76 9.22
C GLU A 256 -16.05 -17.87 9.40
N ALA A 257 -16.47 -18.97 10.03
CA ALA A 257 -15.66 -20.18 10.09
C ALA A 257 -15.45 -20.79 8.69
N ASN A 258 -14.20 -21.14 8.37
CA ASN A 258 -13.82 -21.76 7.09
C ASN A 258 -14.10 -20.90 5.84
N PHE A 259 -14.16 -19.58 5.97
CA PHE A 259 -14.29 -18.69 4.81
C PHE A 259 -13.12 -18.90 3.85
N THR A 260 -13.45 -19.15 2.59
CA THR A 260 -12.44 -19.21 1.52
C THR A 260 -12.18 -17.80 1.00
N GLN A 261 -10.90 -17.40 0.98
CA GLN A 261 -10.52 -16.08 0.44
C GLN A 261 -11.14 -15.82 -0.93
N GLN A 262 -11.45 -14.56 -1.19
CA GLN A 262 -11.94 -14.07 -2.47
C GLN A 262 -10.94 -13.06 -3.01
N THR A 263 -10.75 -13.07 -4.33
CA THR A 263 -9.91 -12.09 -5.01
C THR A 263 -10.63 -11.60 -6.25
N PHE A 264 -10.77 -10.29 -6.36
CA PHE A 264 -11.46 -9.64 -7.47
C PHE A 264 -10.51 -8.73 -8.23
N ALA A 265 -10.58 -8.73 -9.56
CA ALA A 265 -9.98 -7.71 -10.40
C ALA A 265 -11.07 -6.69 -10.78
N HIS A 266 -10.81 -5.42 -10.53
CA HIS A 266 -11.72 -4.32 -10.81
C HIS A 266 -11.22 -3.46 -11.96
N GLU A 267 -12.14 -3.02 -12.81
CA GLU A 267 -11.88 -1.95 -13.76
C GLU A 267 -12.26 -0.62 -13.11
N MET A 268 -11.25 0.21 -12.83
CA MET A 268 -11.42 1.46 -12.10
C MET A 268 -11.53 2.64 -13.05
N ALA A 269 -12.52 3.51 -12.87
CA ALA A 269 -12.51 4.84 -13.47
C ALA A 269 -11.52 5.75 -12.74
N ALA A 270 -10.99 6.74 -13.46
CA ALA A 270 -10.13 7.76 -12.90
C ALA A 270 -10.78 9.14 -13.07
N ASP A 271 -10.45 10.06 -12.18
CA ASP A 271 -10.82 11.46 -12.30
C ASP A 271 -10.08 12.16 -13.47
N ALA A 272 -10.43 13.41 -13.77
CA ALA A 272 -9.82 14.20 -14.84
C ALA A 272 -8.29 14.36 -14.71
N ALA A 273 -7.73 14.18 -13.51
CA ALA A 273 -6.29 14.19 -13.26
C ALA A 273 -5.64 12.80 -13.46
N GLY A 274 -6.41 11.77 -13.80
CA GLY A 274 -5.95 10.39 -13.96
C GLY A 274 -5.81 9.63 -12.65
N ARG A 275 -6.41 10.12 -11.55
CA ARG A 275 -6.31 9.49 -10.24
C ARG A 275 -7.53 8.61 -9.94
N VAL A 276 -7.27 7.46 -9.37
CA VAL A 276 -8.27 6.56 -8.79
C VAL A 276 -8.33 6.81 -7.29
N HIS A 277 -9.56 6.76 -6.73
CA HIS A 277 -9.83 6.98 -5.32
C HIS A 277 -10.65 5.80 -4.78
N VAL A 278 -10.09 5.08 -3.82
CA VAL A 278 -10.71 3.91 -3.18
C VAL A 278 -10.73 4.12 -1.67
N ALA A 279 -11.80 3.74 -0.99
CA ALA A 279 -11.84 3.77 0.47
C ALA A 279 -12.58 2.56 1.04
N ILE A 280 -12.14 2.12 2.22
CA ILE A 280 -12.97 1.30 3.11
C ILE A 280 -13.54 2.23 4.17
N VAL A 281 -14.85 2.17 4.36
CA VAL A 281 -15.56 2.99 5.33
C VAL A 281 -16.43 2.13 6.24
N ASN A 282 -16.48 2.51 7.51
CA ASN A 282 -17.41 1.98 8.49
C ASN A 282 -18.26 3.13 9.03
N THR A 283 -19.49 3.24 8.51
CA THR A 283 -20.39 4.34 8.85
C THR A 283 -20.85 4.30 10.32
N ARG A 284 -20.89 3.10 10.93
CA ARG A 284 -21.18 2.93 12.36
C ARG A 284 -20.10 3.59 13.24
N LEU A 285 -18.84 3.50 12.81
CA LEU A 285 -17.72 4.16 13.49
C LEU A 285 -17.55 5.63 13.05
N GLY A 286 -18.20 6.04 11.96
CA GLY A 286 -17.93 7.34 11.34
C GLY A 286 -16.49 7.46 10.85
N LEU A 287 -15.88 6.37 10.40
CA LEU A 287 -14.45 6.29 10.05
C LEU A 287 -14.25 5.61 8.71
N GLY A 288 -13.29 6.10 7.94
CA GLY A 288 -12.82 5.46 6.73
C GLY A 288 -11.33 5.70 6.51
N VAL A 289 -10.72 4.86 5.69
CA VAL A 289 -9.38 5.05 5.14
C VAL A 289 -9.46 5.06 3.62
N ALA A 290 -8.90 6.10 3.01
CA ALA A 290 -8.87 6.27 1.56
C ALA A 290 -7.44 6.14 1.03
N VAL A 291 -7.33 5.48 -0.12
CA VAL A 291 -6.11 5.31 -0.91
C VAL A 291 -6.34 5.93 -2.27
N SER A 292 -5.46 6.84 -2.69
CA SER A 292 -5.53 7.50 -4.00
C SER A 292 -4.23 7.30 -4.76
N TYR A 293 -4.31 6.87 -6.02
CA TYR A 293 -3.14 6.56 -6.85
C TYR A 293 -3.34 7.01 -8.30
N ASP A 294 -2.28 7.00 -9.12
CA ASP A 294 -2.32 7.37 -10.54
C ASP A 294 -2.56 6.12 -11.40
N LYS A 295 -3.70 6.07 -12.11
CA LYS A 295 -4.07 4.97 -13.01
C LYS A 295 -3.09 4.80 -14.17
N ARG A 296 -2.42 5.87 -14.61
CA ARG A 296 -1.49 5.80 -15.75
C ARG A 296 -0.26 4.95 -15.46
N VAL A 297 0.13 4.82 -14.20
CA VAL A 297 1.30 4.01 -13.77
C VAL A 297 0.89 2.75 -13.02
N MET A 298 -0.32 2.72 -12.46
CA MET A 298 -0.96 1.56 -11.82
C MET A 298 -2.34 1.32 -12.43
N PRO A 299 -2.40 0.75 -13.66
CA PRO A 299 -3.67 0.62 -14.40
C PRO A 299 -4.59 -0.46 -13.84
N SER A 300 -4.07 -1.40 -13.07
CA SER A 300 -4.81 -2.54 -12.52
C SER A 300 -5.10 -2.34 -11.04
N TYR A 301 -6.19 -2.95 -10.58
CA TYR A 301 -6.59 -2.95 -9.19
C TYR A 301 -7.16 -4.30 -8.80
N ILE A 302 -6.66 -4.83 -7.71
CA ILE A 302 -7.11 -6.09 -7.09
C ILE A 302 -7.73 -5.77 -5.73
N GLU A 303 -8.80 -6.44 -5.40
CA GLU A 303 -9.36 -6.54 -4.06
C GLU A 303 -9.17 -7.96 -3.55
N TRP A 304 -8.48 -8.10 -2.43
CA TRP A 304 -8.40 -9.37 -1.70
C TRP A 304 -9.28 -9.31 -0.46
N ARG A 305 -10.00 -10.38 -0.19
CA ARG A 305 -10.89 -10.48 0.96
C ARG A 305 -10.64 -11.80 1.70
N MET A 306 -10.40 -11.70 2.99
CA MET A 306 -10.33 -12.82 3.90
C MET A 306 -11.25 -12.53 5.10
N MET A 307 -12.46 -13.06 5.06
CA MET A 307 -13.46 -12.85 6.10
C MET A 307 -13.49 -14.03 7.08
N ALA A 308 -12.37 -14.73 7.26
CA ALA A 308 -12.27 -15.88 8.16
C ALA A 308 -12.08 -15.45 9.62
N GLU A 309 -12.55 -16.27 10.55
CA GLU A 309 -12.27 -16.12 11.98
C GLU A 309 -10.75 -16.10 12.23
N GLY A 310 -10.26 -15.09 12.95
CA GLY A 310 -8.84 -14.90 13.28
C GLY A 310 -7.96 -14.42 12.13
N GLN A 311 -8.51 -14.29 10.89
CA GLN A 311 -7.80 -13.82 9.70
C GLN A 311 -8.66 -12.84 8.91
N TYR A 312 -9.14 -11.82 9.58
CA TYR A 312 -10.21 -10.95 9.11
C TYR A 312 -9.64 -9.65 8.53
N ALA A 313 -9.55 -9.59 7.20
CA ALA A 313 -8.88 -8.48 6.49
C ALA A 313 -9.37 -8.30 5.06
N VAL A 314 -9.15 -7.10 4.54
CA VAL A 314 -9.38 -6.72 3.14
C VAL A 314 -8.12 -6.06 2.58
N GLY A 315 -7.71 -6.46 1.38
CA GLY A 315 -6.63 -5.83 0.61
C GLY A 315 -7.17 -4.82 -0.38
N ILE A 316 -6.64 -3.60 -0.35
CA ILE A 316 -6.74 -2.59 -1.40
C ILE A 316 -5.43 -2.63 -2.18
N GLU A 317 -5.45 -3.09 -3.44
CA GLU A 317 -4.23 -3.47 -4.12
C GLU A 317 -4.08 -2.81 -5.50
N PRO A 318 -3.72 -1.51 -5.57
CA PRO A 318 -3.30 -0.91 -6.83
C PRO A 318 -2.01 -1.56 -7.33
N CYS A 319 -1.96 -1.90 -8.63
CA CYS A 319 -0.84 -2.64 -9.21
C CYS A 319 -0.55 -2.24 -10.67
N THR A 320 0.65 -2.58 -11.11
CA THR A 320 1.11 -2.28 -12.48
C THR A 320 0.45 -3.16 -13.54
N ASN A 321 -0.05 -4.33 -13.17
CA ASN A 321 -0.66 -5.32 -14.05
C ASN A 321 -1.46 -6.35 -13.25
N GLY A 322 -2.26 -7.16 -13.92
CA GLY A 322 -2.93 -8.31 -13.32
C GLY A 322 -1.98 -9.45 -12.94
N PHE A 323 -2.53 -10.54 -12.38
CA PHE A 323 -1.78 -11.74 -12.04
C PHE A 323 -1.52 -12.62 -13.27
N GLY A 324 -0.48 -13.47 -13.17
CA GLY A 324 -0.06 -14.36 -14.25
C GLY A 324 0.97 -13.71 -15.17
N ARG A 325 2.25 -13.83 -14.80
CA ARG A 325 3.37 -13.16 -15.46
C ARG A 325 3.46 -13.47 -16.95
N ASP A 326 3.32 -14.76 -17.34
CA ASP A 326 3.38 -15.16 -18.74
C ASP A 326 2.19 -14.60 -19.54
N ALA A 327 1.00 -14.52 -18.95
CA ALA A 327 -0.16 -13.89 -19.58
C ALA A 327 0.05 -12.38 -19.79
N VAL A 328 0.55 -11.68 -18.77
CA VAL A 328 0.89 -10.25 -18.83
C VAL A 328 1.97 -9.98 -19.87
N LYS A 329 2.98 -10.83 -19.94
CA LYS A 329 4.05 -10.76 -20.96
C LYS A 329 3.52 -10.97 -22.36
N THR A 330 2.66 -11.97 -22.56
CA THR A 330 2.01 -12.27 -23.85
C THR A 330 1.10 -11.13 -24.32
N ALA A 331 0.41 -10.47 -23.38
CA ALA A 331 -0.40 -9.28 -23.66
C ALA A 331 0.42 -8.02 -23.98
N GLY A 332 1.75 -8.06 -23.79
CA GLY A 332 2.61 -6.90 -23.96
C GLY A 332 2.51 -5.85 -22.85
N GLU A 333 1.92 -6.22 -21.71
CA GLU A 333 1.68 -5.34 -20.57
C GLU A 333 2.81 -5.36 -19.53
N LEU A 334 3.71 -6.36 -19.62
CA LEU A 334 4.83 -6.49 -18.68
C LEU A 334 5.82 -5.34 -18.88
N ILE A 335 6.05 -4.59 -17.83
CA ILE A 335 6.98 -3.48 -17.83
C ILE A 335 8.41 -4.03 -17.94
N VAL A 336 9.21 -3.43 -18.83
CA VAL A 336 10.65 -3.74 -18.95
C VAL A 336 11.41 -2.43 -18.77
N LEU A 337 12.14 -2.30 -17.68
CA LEU A 337 12.96 -1.15 -17.38
C LEU A 337 14.32 -1.27 -18.08
N LYS A 338 14.66 -0.31 -18.95
CA LYS A 338 15.99 -0.21 -19.55
C LYS A 338 17.04 0.17 -18.50
N PRO A 339 18.34 -0.07 -18.75
CA PRO A 339 19.40 0.44 -17.88
C PRO A 339 19.27 1.95 -17.61
N GLY A 340 19.24 2.34 -16.33
CA GLY A 340 19.07 3.73 -15.89
C GLY A 340 17.61 4.25 -15.94
N GLU A 341 16.68 3.48 -16.48
CA GLU A 341 15.26 3.89 -16.51
C GLU A 341 14.67 3.93 -15.11
N ARG A 342 13.82 4.95 -14.89
CA ARG A 342 13.12 5.19 -13.62
C ARG A 342 11.62 5.22 -13.82
N ARG A 343 10.88 4.71 -12.84
CA ARG A 343 9.44 4.89 -12.73
C ARG A 343 9.07 5.44 -11.37
N VAL A 344 8.07 6.31 -11.34
CA VAL A 344 7.59 6.95 -10.13
C VAL A 344 6.17 6.48 -9.85
N TYR A 345 5.95 6.05 -8.62
CA TYR A 345 4.65 5.61 -8.10
C TYR A 345 4.31 6.45 -6.89
N ARG A 346 3.16 7.12 -6.92
CA ARG A 346 2.73 7.99 -5.84
C ARG A 346 1.35 7.59 -5.36
N THR A 347 1.25 7.32 -4.07
CA THR A 347 0.02 6.96 -3.39
C THR A 347 -0.21 7.90 -2.21
N GLU A 348 -1.43 8.37 -2.06
CA GLU A 348 -1.85 9.21 -0.95
C GLU A 348 -2.85 8.43 -0.09
N ILE A 349 -2.60 8.42 1.21
CA ILE A 349 -3.44 7.80 2.22
C ILE A 349 -4.05 8.89 3.08
N SER A 350 -5.37 8.86 3.29
CA SER A 350 -6.07 9.82 4.13
C SER A 350 -7.17 9.17 4.97
N ILE A 351 -7.39 9.74 6.14
CA ILE A 351 -8.47 9.33 7.04
C ILE A 351 -9.73 10.13 6.70
N LEU A 352 -10.84 9.43 6.62
CA LEU A 352 -12.17 10.02 6.46
C LEU A 352 -12.86 10.00 7.84
N GLU A 353 -12.96 11.15 8.48
CA GLU A 353 -13.59 11.26 9.78
C GLU A 353 -14.98 11.92 9.68
N GLY A 354 -15.98 11.21 10.17
CA GLY A 354 -17.37 11.66 10.22
C GLY A 354 -18.13 11.49 8.90
N ALA A 355 -19.45 11.54 9.00
CA ALA A 355 -20.36 11.34 7.87
C ALA A 355 -20.08 12.32 6.71
N ALA A 356 -19.80 13.58 7.02
CA ALA A 356 -19.56 14.60 5.99
C ALA A 356 -18.32 14.29 5.13
N ALA A 357 -17.23 13.81 5.72
CA ALA A 357 -16.01 13.42 4.98
C ALA A 357 -16.26 12.17 4.12
N ILE A 358 -17.01 11.21 4.64
CA ILE A 358 -17.38 9.99 3.91
C ILE A 358 -18.27 10.35 2.70
N GLU A 359 -19.29 11.18 2.89
CA GLU A 359 -20.18 11.61 1.79
C GLU A 359 -19.45 12.47 0.76
N HIS A 360 -18.55 13.35 1.19
CA HIS A 360 -17.70 14.09 0.26
C HIS A 360 -16.85 13.14 -0.61
N PHE A 361 -16.29 12.09 0.01
CA PHE A 361 -15.53 11.09 -0.71
C PHE A 361 -16.40 10.28 -1.69
N ARG A 362 -17.64 9.90 -1.32
CA ARG A 362 -18.60 9.27 -2.24
C ARG A 362 -18.86 10.15 -3.47
N GLY A 363 -19.07 11.45 -3.24
CA GLY A 363 -19.26 12.42 -4.33
C GLY A 363 -18.05 12.48 -5.27
N LYS A 364 -16.83 12.43 -4.71
CA LYS A 364 -15.58 12.40 -5.49
C LYS A 364 -15.48 11.15 -6.36
N VAL A 365 -15.82 9.99 -5.82
CA VAL A 365 -15.83 8.71 -6.56
C VAL A 365 -16.90 8.70 -7.65
N ALA A 366 -18.09 9.22 -7.36
CA ALA A 366 -19.18 9.33 -8.35
C ALA A 366 -18.81 10.27 -9.53
N ALA A 367 -18.11 11.37 -9.25
CA ALA A 367 -17.60 12.28 -10.28
C ALA A 367 -16.58 11.58 -11.19
N ALA A 368 -15.66 10.80 -10.65
CA ALA A 368 -14.68 10.05 -11.43
C ALA A 368 -15.33 9.02 -12.36
N LEU A 369 -16.44 8.39 -11.94
CA LEU A 369 -17.22 7.49 -12.80
C LEU A 369 -17.85 8.24 -13.97
N HIS A 370 -18.37 9.45 -13.74
CA HIS A 370 -18.96 10.28 -14.80
C HIS A 370 -17.91 10.74 -15.81
N ASP A 371 -16.78 11.26 -15.33
CA ASP A 371 -15.66 11.70 -16.18
C ASP A 371 -15.07 10.54 -16.99
N GLY A 372 -14.96 9.36 -16.40
CA GLY A 372 -14.48 8.13 -17.05
C GLY A 372 -15.40 7.66 -18.18
N SER A 373 -16.71 7.77 -18.01
CA SER A 373 -17.71 7.40 -19.05
C SER A 373 -17.64 8.33 -20.26
N VAL A 374 -17.51 9.64 -20.03
CA VAL A 374 -17.38 10.64 -21.11
C VAL A 374 -16.10 10.43 -21.92
N SER A 375 -14.99 10.02 -21.27
CA SER A 375 -13.72 9.74 -21.97
C SER A 375 -13.76 8.46 -22.81
N ALA A 376 -14.61 7.50 -22.49
CA ALA A 376 -14.80 6.27 -23.26
C ALA A 376 -15.64 6.53 -24.52
N GLU A 377 -16.71 7.32 -24.41
CA GLU A 377 -17.58 7.70 -25.56
C GLU A 377 -16.88 8.58 -26.60
N LEU A 378 -15.80 9.27 -26.22
CA LEU A 378 -15.01 10.11 -27.15
C LEU A 378 -13.89 9.33 -27.88
N ARG A 379 -13.73 8.03 -27.60
CA ARG A 379 -12.72 7.16 -28.23
C ARG A 379 -13.29 6.17 -29.25
N ASP A 380 -14.61 6.07 -29.34
CA ASP A 380 -15.36 5.34 -30.36
C ASP A 380 -15.78 6.31 -31.49
#